data_8a242ef3d3325c3219f36f5dc4b646a2
#
_entry.id   8a242ef3d3325c3219f36f5dc4b646a2
#
_cell.length_a   1.000
_cell.length_b   1.000
_cell.length_c   1.000
_cell.angle_alpha   90.00
_cell.angle_beta   90.00
_cell.angle_gamma   90.00
#
_symmetry.space_group_name_H-M   'P 1'
#
loop_
_entity.id
_entity.type
_entity.pdbx_description
1 polymer ?
#
loop_
_entity_poly.entity_id
_entity_poly.type
_entity_poly.pdbx_seq_one_letter_code
_entity_poly.pdbx_strand_id
1 'polypeptide(L)'
;MKVHIVTYGCAANRAESEIMAGLLKEAKHQIVPEKEAEIIILNTCAVKQVTEQKILDKIAQIRKPLIVAGCLPEVYAKKIRARNQNTALLGTHQLEKVVELVEHVAKGNYPILTGPTRTEKLGFPRIRSKAGTAIIEIADGCLGNCSYCATKLAKGPMFSYSPDSIIREVCCSVMQGCDRIWLTAQNTAAYGKDIGMSLPGLLKRLPEGKYQVRVGMMNPNTVLPLLDNLLEAYRDKKVWKFLHLPLQSGSNEILKAMNRPYTAKNFEYIVNTFREEFPDIKIWTDVIVGYPGETDAQFQETLAFVKKMKFDKVNISRFAKRDKTEAAKLKQLPTQILKERSEMLHALAKH
;
A
#
# COMPACT_ATOMS: atom_id res chain seq x y z
N MET A 1 -20.55 -14.99 -16.18
CA MET A 1 -19.45 -14.42 -17.00
C MET A 1 -18.13 -15.01 -16.56
N LYS A 2 -17.18 -15.13 -17.49
CA LYS A 2 -15.78 -15.50 -17.24
C LYS A 2 -14.97 -14.22 -17.04
N VAL A 3 -14.39 -14.03 -15.86
CA VAL A 3 -13.70 -12.80 -15.45
C VAL A 3 -12.24 -13.11 -15.13
N HIS A 4 -11.31 -12.26 -15.59
CA HIS A 4 -9.91 -12.31 -15.22
C HIS A 4 -9.54 -11.08 -14.39
N ILE A 5 -8.84 -11.27 -13.26
CA ILE A 5 -8.39 -10.19 -12.39
C ILE A 5 -6.87 -10.10 -12.42
N VAL A 6 -6.33 -8.96 -12.84
CA VAL A 6 -4.91 -8.64 -12.80
C VAL A 6 -4.66 -7.60 -11.72
N THR A 7 -3.72 -7.88 -10.82
CA THR A 7 -3.42 -6.98 -9.68
C THR A 7 -2.08 -6.29 -9.86
N TYR A 8 -2.11 -4.97 -9.89
CA TYR A 8 -0.93 -4.11 -9.86
C TYR A 8 -0.92 -3.31 -8.56
N GLY A 9 0.03 -3.55 -7.68
CA GLY A 9 0.13 -2.71 -6.49
C GLY A 9 0.62 -3.39 -5.22
N CYS A 10 0.18 -2.84 -4.08
CA CYS A 10 0.60 -3.22 -2.74
C CYS A 10 -0.25 -4.38 -2.15
N ALA A 11 -0.02 -4.68 -0.87
CA ALA A 11 -0.79 -5.69 -0.15
C ALA A 11 -2.29 -5.37 -0.11
N ALA A 12 -2.66 -4.08 0.06
CA ALA A 12 -4.05 -3.66 0.04
C ALA A 12 -4.73 -3.98 -1.31
N ASN A 13 -4.08 -3.67 -2.45
CA ASN A 13 -4.64 -4.04 -3.76
C ASN A 13 -4.80 -5.56 -3.92
N ARG A 14 -3.91 -6.38 -3.34
CA ARG A 14 -4.12 -7.84 -3.34
C ARG A 14 -5.34 -8.24 -2.53
N ALA A 15 -5.50 -7.70 -1.31
CA ALA A 15 -6.68 -7.95 -0.48
C ALA A 15 -7.97 -7.55 -1.21
N GLU A 16 -7.98 -6.38 -1.88
CA GLU A 16 -9.09 -5.91 -2.69
C GLU A 16 -9.42 -6.87 -3.86
N SER A 17 -8.39 -7.40 -4.54
CA SER A 17 -8.58 -8.39 -5.61
C SER A 17 -9.13 -9.72 -5.09
N GLU A 18 -8.69 -10.16 -3.91
CA GLU A 18 -9.22 -11.37 -3.25
C GLU A 18 -10.69 -11.22 -2.88
N ILE A 19 -11.10 -10.02 -2.44
CA ILE A 19 -12.52 -9.69 -2.17
C ILE A 19 -13.32 -9.70 -3.47
N MET A 20 -12.86 -8.97 -4.50
CA MET A 20 -13.57 -8.94 -5.79
C MET A 20 -13.76 -10.34 -6.37
N ALA A 21 -12.72 -11.18 -6.31
CA ALA A 21 -12.80 -12.56 -6.77
C ALA A 21 -13.80 -13.39 -5.96
N GLY A 22 -13.88 -13.20 -4.63
CA GLY A 22 -14.84 -13.86 -3.76
C GLY A 22 -16.27 -13.47 -4.07
N LEU A 23 -16.55 -12.16 -4.14
CA LEU A 23 -17.89 -11.63 -4.48
C LEU A 23 -18.37 -12.12 -5.85
N LEU A 24 -17.48 -12.10 -6.85
CA LEU A 24 -17.81 -12.60 -8.19
C LEU A 24 -18.12 -14.10 -8.20
N LYS A 25 -17.37 -14.89 -7.43
CA LYS A 25 -17.62 -16.34 -7.30
C LYS A 25 -18.97 -16.64 -6.64
N GLU A 26 -19.32 -15.92 -5.57
CA GLU A 26 -20.65 -16.05 -4.93
C GLU A 26 -21.79 -15.70 -5.88
N ALA A 27 -21.59 -14.67 -6.71
CA ALA A 27 -22.52 -14.31 -7.79
C ALA A 27 -22.45 -15.25 -9.01
N LYS A 28 -21.83 -16.44 -8.87
CA LYS A 28 -21.71 -17.47 -9.92
C LYS A 28 -20.94 -17.06 -11.17
N HIS A 29 -20.10 -16.04 -11.08
CA HIS A 29 -19.10 -15.75 -12.12
C HIS A 29 -17.87 -16.66 -11.95
N GLN A 30 -17.15 -16.94 -13.04
CA GLN A 30 -15.97 -17.79 -13.05
C GLN A 30 -14.71 -16.92 -13.11
N ILE A 31 -13.77 -17.15 -12.19
CA ILE A 31 -12.44 -16.53 -12.25
C ILE A 31 -11.55 -17.44 -13.09
N VAL A 32 -11.08 -16.94 -14.23
CA VAL A 32 -10.39 -17.72 -15.26
C VAL A 32 -9.08 -17.04 -15.71
N PRO A 33 -8.16 -17.75 -16.40
CA PRO A 33 -7.00 -17.15 -17.06
C PRO A 33 -7.40 -16.10 -18.10
N GLU A 34 -6.52 -15.12 -18.37
CA GLU A 34 -6.77 -13.97 -19.27
C GLU A 34 -7.30 -14.39 -20.66
N LYS A 35 -6.78 -15.52 -21.20
CA LYS A 35 -7.18 -16.01 -22.54
C LYS A 35 -8.67 -16.39 -22.60
N GLU A 36 -9.20 -16.97 -21.54
CA GLU A 36 -10.58 -17.46 -21.45
C GLU A 36 -11.58 -16.40 -20.99
N ALA A 37 -11.08 -15.27 -20.49
CA ALA A 37 -11.94 -14.24 -19.90
C ALA A 37 -12.76 -13.50 -20.97
N GLU A 38 -13.99 -13.22 -20.61
CA GLU A 38 -14.91 -12.33 -21.34
C GLU A 38 -14.72 -10.88 -20.89
N ILE A 39 -14.43 -10.68 -19.60
CA ILE A 39 -14.21 -9.36 -18.97
C ILE A 39 -12.86 -9.38 -18.24
N ILE A 40 -12.11 -8.30 -18.34
CA ILE A 40 -10.85 -8.10 -17.62
C ILE A 40 -11.04 -7.04 -16.55
N ILE A 41 -10.59 -7.33 -15.32
CA ILE A 41 -10.48 -6.37 -14.22
C ILE A 41 -9.01 -6.08 -13.97
N LEU A 42 -8.59 -4.83 -14.10
CA LEU A 42 -7.25 -4.37 -13.72
C LEU A 42 -7.35 -3.65 -12.37
N ASN A 43 -6.96 -4.30 -11.28
CA ASN A 43 -6.82 -3.64 -9.97
C ASN A 43 -5.49 -2.90 -9.90
N THR A 44 -5.54 -1.59 -9.69
CA THR A 44 -4.46 -0.67 -10.03
C THR A 44 -4.02 0.18 -8.85
N CYS A 45 -2.73 0.57 -8.86
CA CYS A 45 -2.09 1.41 -7.86
C CYS A 45 -1.71 2.78 -8.45
N ALA A 46 -1.83 3.84 -7.66
CA ALA A 46 -1.45 5.21 -8.04
C ALA A 46 -0.08 5.64 -7.45
N VAL A 47 0.71 4.73 -6.88
CA VAL A 47 1.92 5.10 -6.11
C VAL A 47 3.18 5.25 -6.98
N LYS A 48 3.45 4.34 -7.91
CA LYS A 48 4.67 4.35 -8.72
C LYS A 48 4.38 4.77 -10.16
N GLN A 49 5.08 5.79 -10.69
CA GLN A 49 4.87 6.29 -12.05
C GLN A 49 5.11 5.23 -13.12
N VAL A 50 6.18 4.46 -13.02
CA VAL A 50 6.48 3.38 -13.97
C VAL A 50 5.35 2.35 -14.04
N THR A 51 4.72 2.08 -12.90
CA THR A 51 3.55 1.20 -12.85
C THR A 51 2.32 1.86 -13.48
N GLU A 52 2.10 3.16 -13.23
CA GLU A 52 0.99 3.94 -13.81
C GLU A 52 1.07 3.95 -15.34
N GLN A 53 2.24 4.30 -15.92
CA GLN A 53 2.40 4.34 -17.38
C GLN A 53 2.17 2.96 -18.00
N LYS A 54 2.77 1.91 -17.44
CA LYS A 54 2.54 0.53 -17.92
C LYS A 54 1.06 0.12 -17.86
N ILE A 55 0.35 0.56 -16.82
CA ILE A 55 -1.08 0.28 -16.67
C ILE A 55 -1.87 1.04 -17.75
N LEU A 56 -1.58 2.32 -17.98
CA LEU A 56 -2.24 3.13 -19.00
C LEU A 56 -1.98 2.57 -20.42
N ASP A 57 -0.77 2.09 -20.69
CA ASP A 57 -0.42 1.46 -21.96
C ASP A 57 -1.15 0.11 -22.12
N LYS A 58 -1.24 -0.68 -21.05
CA LYS A 58 -2.02 -1.93 -21.07
C LYS A 58 -3.52 -1.66 -21.28
N ILE A 59 -4.08 -0.63 -20.66
CA ILE A 59 -5.48 -0.21 -20.85
C ILE A 59 -5.75 0.11 -22.34
N ALA A 60 -4.83 0.82 -23.00
CA ALA A 60 -4.96 1.15 -24.40
C ALA A 60 -4.91 -0.07 -25.35
N GLN A 61 -4.25 -1.15 -24.93
CA GLN A 61 -4.08 -2.37 -25.74
C GLN A 61 -5.23 -3.38 -25.56
N ILE A 62 -5.95 -3.33 -24.43
CA ILE A 62 -7.03 -4.29 -24.15
C ILE A 62 -8.24 -3.99 -25.04
N ARG A 63 -8.69 -5.02 -25.79
CA ARG A 63 -9.87 -4.96 -26.65
C ARG A 63 -11.12 -5.60 -26.03
N LYS A 64 -10.93 -6.45 -25.02
CA LYS A 64 -12.02 -7.06 -24.27
C LYS A 64 -12.71 -6.01 -23.38
N PRO A 65 -13.98 -6.22 -23.00
CA PRO A 65 -14.66 -5.42 -21.98
C PRO A 65 -13.80 -5.27 -20.74
N LEU A 66 -13.63 -4.04 -20.26
CA LEU A 66 -12.61 -3.68 -19.27
C LEU A 66 -13.19 -2.94 -18.08
N ILE A 67 -12.77 -3.37 -16.87
CA ILE A 67 -12.96 -2.66 -15.63
C ILE A 67 -11.57 -2.27 -15.09
N VAL A 68 -11.36 -1.02 -14.78
CA VAL A 68 -10.17 -0.55 -14.03
C VAL A 68 -10.60 -0.28 -12.60
N ALA A 69 -10.03 -1.02 -11.66
CA ALA A 69 -10.33 -0.96 -10.24
C ALA A 69 -9.16 -0.38 -9.40
N GLY A 70 -9.42 -0.03 -8.14
CA GLY A 70 -8.42 0.36 -7.16
C GLY A 70 -8.15 1.86 -7.08
N CYS A 71 -6.88 2.23 -6.79
CA CYS A 71 -6.51 3.62 -6.52
C CYS A 71 -6.48 4.52 -7.77
N LEU A 72 -6.17 3.98 -8.94
CA LEU A 72 -5.99 4.78 -10.16
C LEU A 72 -7.29 5.48 -10.61
N PRO A 73 -8.47 4.81 -10.61
CA PRO A 73 -9.75 5.44 -10.94
C PRO A 73 -10.08 6.68 -10.09
N GLU A 74 -9.75 6.65 -8.80
CA GLU A 74 -10.03 7.76 -7.88
C GLU A 74 -9.27 9.05 -8.26
N VAL A 75 -8.06 8.90 -8.80
CA VAL A 75 -7.18 10.04 -9.10
C VAL A 75 -7.23 10.44 -10.55
N TYR A 76 -7.32 9.48 -11.47
CA TYR A 76 -7.06 9.66 -12.90
C TYR A 76 -8.16 9.12 -13.83
N ALA A 77 -9.42 9.15 -13.41
CA ALA A 77 -10.55 8.68 -14.23
C ALA A 77 -10.53 9.24 -15.67
N LYS A 78 -10.28 10.55 -15.84
CA LYS A 78 -10.19 11.18 -17.15
C LYS A 78 -9.04 10.63 -18.02
N LYS A 79 -7.86 10.38 -17.41
CA LYS A 79 -6.70 9.80 -18.12
C LYS A 79 -6.97 8.37 -18.59
N ILE A 80 -7.66 7.58 -17.76
CA ILE A 80 -8.05 6.20 -18.11
C ILE A 80 -8.99 6.23 -19.32
N ARG A 81 -10.04 7.03 -19.26
CA ARG A 81 -11.02 7.17 -20.34
C ARG A 81 -10.42 7.69 -21.65
N ALA A 82 -9.42 8.58 -21.57
CA ALA A 82 -8.68 9.04 -22.74
C ALA A 82 -7.87 7.93 -23.43
N ARG A 83 -7.50 6.85 -22.71
CA ARG A 83 -6.79 5.69 -23.27
C ARG A 83 -7.75 4.64 -23.86
N ASN A 84 -8.90 4.46 -23.20
CA ASN A 84 -9.93 3.53 -23.66
C ASN A 84 -11.30 4.00 -23.11
N GLN A 85 -12.16 4.50 -24.00
CA GLN A 85 -13.47 5.04 -23.62
C GLN A 85 -14.41 3.93 -23.10
N ASN A 86 -14.28 2.71 -23.60
CA ASN A 86 -15.06 1.55 -23.21
C ASN A 86 -14.49 0.87 -21.96
N THR A 87 -14.28 1.66 -20.90
CA THR A 87 -13.72 1.19 -19.63
C THR A 87 -14.61 1.62 -18.48
N ALA A 88 -15.13 0.66 -17.72
CA ALA A 88 -15.79 0.93 -16.46
C ALA A 88 -14.75 1.17 -15.36
N LEU A 89 -15.08 2.02 -14.39
CA LEU A 89 -14.18 2.40 -13.32
C LEU A 89 -14.76 2.03 -11.96
N LEU A 90 -13.95 1.35 -11.13
CA LEU A 90 -14.30 0.94 -9.77
C LEU A 90 -13.29 1.51 -8.78
N GLY A 91 -13.70 2.49 -8.00
CA GLY A 91 -12.87 3.07 -6.95
C GLY A 91 -12.59 2.08 -5.82
N THR A 92 -11.48 2.31 -5.12
CA THR A 92 -11.06 1.47 -3.98
C THR A 92 -12.07 1.38 -2.85
N HIS A 93 -13.02 2.32 -2.78
CA HIS A 93 -14.06 2.37 -1.76
C HIS A 93 -15.40 1.74 -2.21
N GLN A 94 -15.49 1.21 -3.42
CA GLN A 94 -16.73 0.71 -4.02
C GLN A 94 -16.66 -0.79 -4.38
N LEU A 95 -15.80 -1.56 -3.68
CA LEU A 95 -15.49 -2.95 -4.04
C LEU A 95 -16.73 -3.86 -4.06
N GLU A 96 -17.68 -3.61 -3.16
CA GLU A 96 -18.94 -4.36 -3.07
C GLU A 96 -19.79 -4.28 -4.35
N LYS A 97 -19.59 -3.25 -5.16
CA LYS A 97 -20.28 -3.04 -6.44
C LYS A 97 -19.65 -3.77 -7.61
N VAL A 98 -18.63 -4.61 -7.39
CA VAL A 98 -17.94 -5.29 -8.49
C VAL A 98 -18.85 -6.20 -9.30
N VAL A 99 -19.81 -6.86 -8.66
CA VAL A 99 -20.79 -7.75 -9.34
C VAL A 99 -21.69 -6.93 -10.25
N GLU A 100 -22.34 -5.89 -9.72
CA GLU A 100 -23.17 -4.96 -10.48
C GLU A 100 -22.41 -4.39 -11.69
N LEU A 101 -21.13 -4.00 -11.46
CA LEU A 101 -20.31 -3.42 -12.50
C LEU A 101 -19.98 -4.42 -13.62
N VAL A 102 -19.72 -5.69 -13.28
CA VAL A 102 -19.51 -6.77 -14.27
C VAL A 102 -20.77 -6.98 -15.11
N GLU A 103 -21.96 -6.93 -14.50
CA GLU A 103 -23.24 -7.06 -15.22
C GLU A 103 -23.50 -5.86 -16.16
N HIS A 104 -23.16 -4.64 -15.75
CA HIS A 104 -23.23 -3.46 -16.61
C HIS A 104 -22.29 -3.58 -17.81
N VAL A 105 -21.04 -3.98 -17.57
CA VAL A 105 -20.02 -4.14 -18.63
C VAL A 105 -20.41 -5.24 -19.61
N ALA A 106 -21.02 -6.33 -19.13
CA ALA A 106 -21.56 -7.41 -19.99
C ALA A 106 -22.65 -6.93 -20.95
N LYS A 107 -23.39 -5.88 -20.56
CA LYS A 107 -24.43 -5.23 -21.40
C LYS A 107 -23.87 -4.07 -22.27
N GLY A 108 -22.54 -3.87 -22.29
CA GLY A 108 -21.91 -2.77 -23.03
C GLY A 108 -21.96 -1.40 -22.35
N ASN A 109 -22.33 -1.35 -21.07
CA ASN A 109 -22.37 -0.13 -20.26
C ASN A 109 -21.11 0.01 -19.41
N TYR A 110 -20.51 1.19 -19.39
CA TYR A 110 -19.23 1.43 -18.71
C TYR A 110 -19.37 2.55 -17.66
N PRO A 111 -20.03 2.35 -16.52
CA PRO A 111 -20.22 3.38 -15.50
C PRO A 111 -18.90 3.69 -14.74
N ILE A 112 -18.90 4.82 -14.02
CA ILE A 112 -17.83 5.25 -13.13
C ILE A 112 -18.37 5.20 -11.70
N LEU A 113 -17.88 4.24 -10.93
CA LEU A 113 -18.20 4.06 -9.51
C LEU A 113 -16.96 4.42 -8.69
N THR A 114 -16.82 5.68 -8.34
CA THR A 114 -15.71 6.22 -7.55
C THR A 114 -16.26 7.12 -6.45
N GLY A 115 -15.41 7.45 -5.50
CA GLY A 115 -15.75 8.32 -4.39
C GLY A 115 -15.72 7.63 -3.04
N PRO A 116 -15.59 8.40 -1.96
CA PRO A 116 -15.39 7.87 -0.63
C PRO A 116 -16.67 7.20 -0.10
N THR A 117 -16.51 5.98 0.40
CA THR A 117 -17.41 5.36 1.37
C THR A 117 -16.61 5.06 2.63
N ARG A 118 -17.27 4.99 3.77
CA ARG A 118 -16.65 4.60 5.05
C ARG A 118 -17.12 3.20 5.43
N THR A 119 -16.82 2.23 4.56
CA THR A 119 -17.18 0.82 4.75
C THR A 119 -15.92 0.01 5.03
N GLU A 120 -15.95 -0.80 6.07
CA GLU A 120 -14.90 -1.77 6.35
C GLU A 120 -14.86 -2.84 5.27
N LYS A 121 -13.67 -3.16 4.77
CA LYS A 121 -13.46 -4.21 3.75
C LYS A 121 -13.22 -5.59 4.40
N LEU A 122 -13.90 -5.84 5.51
CA LEU A 122 -13.83 -7.07 6.29
C LEU A 122 -15.14 -7.85 6.19
N GLY A 123 -15.06 -9.16 6.44
CA GLY A 123 -16.24 -10.04 6.37
C GLY A 123 -16.72 -10.37 4.94
N PHE A 124 -16.11 -9.83 3.90
CA PHE A 124 -16.42 -10.20 2.52
C PHE A 124 -15.84 -11.58 2.16
N PRO A 125 -16.50 -12.33 1.28
CA PRO A 125 -15.95 -13.56 0.70
C PRO A 125 -14.64 -13.27 -0.02
N ARG A 126 -13.68 -14.21 0.04
CA ARG A 126 -12.36 -14.02 -0.55
C ARG A 126 -11.87 -15.27 -1.28
N ILE A 127 -11.22 -15.07 -2.41
CA ILE A 127 -10.36 -16.09 -3.03
C ILE A 127 -8.93 -15.66 -2.78
N ARG A 128 -8.22 -16.37 -1.89
CA ARG A 128 -6.85 -15.99 -1.50
C ARG A 128 -5.86 -16.22 -2.63
N SER A 129 -5.07 -15.21 -2.92
CA SER A 129 -4.01 -15.24 -3.95
C SER A 129 -2.80 -16.08 -3.55
N LYS A 130 -2.62 -16.32 -2.23
CA LYS A 130 -1.53 -17.12 -1.67
C LYS A 130 -2.07 -18.01 -0.56
N ALA A 131 -1.92 -19.32 -0.74
CA ALA A 131 -2.33 -20.30 0.26
C ALA A 131 -1.65 -20.03 1.61
N GLY A 132 -2.39 -20.24 2.70
CA GLY A 132 -1.93 -20.01 4.07
C GLY A 132 -1.68 -18.55 4.46
N THR A 133 -1.97 -17.57 3.59
CA THR A 133 -1.73 -16.16 3.90
C THR A 133 -3.02 -15.35 3.81
N ALA A 134 -3.38 -14.65 4.88
CA ALA A 134 -4.46 -13.67 4.89
C ALA A 134 -3.91 -12.25 4.92
N ILE A 135 -4.35 -11.39 4.01
CA ILE A 135 -4.05 -9.96 4.01
C ILE A 135 -5.28 -9.25 4.55
N ILE A 136 -5.13 -8.59 5.70
CA ILE A 136 -6.21 -7.93 6.42
C ILE A 136 -5.92 -6.44 6.48
N GLU A 137 -6.72 -5.63 5.80
CA GLU A 137 -6.69 -4.18 5.98
C GLU A 137 -7.25 -3.85 7.36
N ILE A 138 -6.53 -3.04 8.14
CA ILE A 138 -6.95 -2.59 9.48
C ILE A 138 -7.41 -1.14 9.47
N ALA A 139 -7.08 -0.40 8.42
CA ALA A 139 -7.52 0.96 8.19
C ALA A 139 -7.36 1.33 6.71
N ASP A 140 -8.17 2.24 6.24
CA ASP A 140 -8.05 2.91 4.95
C ASP A 140 -7.71 4.39 5.13
N GLY A 141 -7.10 5.02 4.12
CA GLY A 141 -6.71 6.42 4.20
C GLY A 141 -5.48 6.68 5.09
N CYS A 142 -5.13 7.94 5.26
CA CYS A 142 -3.92 8.34 5.99
C CYS A 142 -4.09 9.69 6.69
N LEU A 143 -3.53 9.81 7.92
CA LEU A 143 -3.42 11.08 8.64
C LEU A 143 -2.32 11.99 8.06
N GLY A 144 -1.32 11.39 7.38
CA GLY A 144 -0.18 12.12 6.84
C GLY A 144 -0.57 13.11 5.73
N ASN A 145 0.25 14.12 5.54
CA ASN A 145 0.11 15.12 4.47
C ASN A 145 1.44 15.30 3.72
N CYS A 146 2.04 14.17 3.30
CA CYS A 146 3.30 14.19 2.55
C CYS A 146 3.11 14.91 1.21
N SER A 147 4.00 15.85 0.89
CA SER A 147 3.90 16.74 -0.28
C SER A 147 3.87 16.03 -1.64
N TYR A 148 4.27 14.76 -1.70
CA TYR A 148 4.38 13.94 -2.91
C TYR A 148 3.33 12.83 -3.02
N CYS A 149 2.46 12.66 -2.01
CA CYS A 149 1.68 11.44 -1.87
C CYS A 149 0.37 11.45 -2.66
N ALA A 150 0.30 10.67 -3.73
CA ALA A 150 -0.93 10.43 -4.46
C ALA A 150 -1.88 9.44 -3.74
N THR A 151 -1.38 8.63 -2.82
CA THR A 151 -2.21 7.68 -2.06
C THR A 151 -3.25 8.38 -1.22
N LYS A 152 -2.90 9.54 -0.62
CA LYS A 152 -3.84 10.38 0.12
C LYS A 152 -5.01 10.84 -0.76
N LEU A 153 -4.76 11.14 -2.03
CA LEU A 153 -5.78 11.56 -2.98
C LEU A 153 -6.76 10.42 -3.32
N ALA A 154 -6.26 9.17 -3.34
CA ALA A 154 -7.07 8.00 -3.67
C ALA A 154 -7.83 7.44 -2.46
N LYS A 155 -7.15 7.36 -1.30
CA LYS A 155 -7.65 6.70 -0.09
C LYS A 155 -8.29 7.66 0.92
N GLY A 156 -8.10 8.97 0.76
CA GLY A 156 -8.72 10.00 1.60
C GLY A 156 -8.18 10.08 3.04
N PRO A 157 -8.99 10.66 3.96
CA PRO A 157 -8.68 10.71 5.37
C PRO A 157 -8.70 9.30 5.98
N MET A 158 -8.01 9.15 7.11
CA MET A 158 -7.92 7.87 7.81
C MET A 158 -9.31 7.42 8.30
N PHE A 159 -9.56 6.13 8.14
CA PHE A 159 -10.70 5.40 8.65
C PHE A 159 -10.22 4.06 9.19
N SER A 160 -10.09 3.95 10.51
CA SER A 160 -9.70 2.71 11.18
C SER A 160 -10.89 1.76 11.28
N TYR A 161 -10.65 0.49 11.03
CA TYR A 161 -11.67 -0.55 11.17
C TYR A 161 -11.83 -0.95 12.63
N SER A 162 -13.00 -1.41 12.99
CA SER A 162 -13.34 -1.85 14.34
C SER A 162 -12.39 -2.98 14.79
N PRO A 163 -11.82 -2.93 16.01
CA PRO A 163 -10.99 -4.01 16.52
C PRO A 163 -11.69 -5.37 16.47
N ASP A 164 -12.99 -5.39 16.78
CA ASP A 164 -13.78 -6.64 16.81
C ASP A 164 -13.97 -7.22 15.41
N SER A 165 -14.15 -6.37 14.38
CA SER A 165 -14.20 -6.81 12.99
C SER A 165 -12.86 -7.39 12.52
N ILE A 166 -11.74 -6.74 12.90
CA ILE A 166 -10.40 -7.24 12.58
C ILE A 166 -10.15 -8.59 13.25
N ILE A 167 -10.48 -8.72 14.54
CA ILE A 167 -10.31 -9.96 15.29
C ILE A 167 -11.14 -11.08 14.67
N ARG A 168 -12.42 -10.82 14.32
CA ARG A 168 -13.26 -11.79 13.61
C ARG A 168 -12.64 -12.23 12.29
N GLU A 169 -12.11 -11.30 11.49
CA GLU A 169 -11.44 -11.62 10.23
C GLU A 169 -10.18 -12.47 10.44
N VAL A 170 -9.41 -12.21 11.51
CA VAL A 170 -8.25 -13.05 11.90
C VAL A 170 -8.73 -14.45 12.27
N CYS A 171 -9.73 -14.59 13.15
CA CYS A 171 -10.29 -15.89 13.54
C CYS A 171 -10.77 -16.68 12.31
N CYS A 172 -11.60 -16.07 11.46
CA CYS A 172 -12.09 -16.71 10.24
C CYS A 172 -10.95 -17.14 9.31
N SER A 173 -9.91 -16.30 9.19
CA SER A 173 -8.75 -16.62 8.35
C SER A 173 -7.97 -17.83 8.89
N VAL A 174 -7.75 -17.88 10.21
CA VAL A 174 -7.06 -19.01 10.87
C VAL A 174 -7.87 -20.28 10.75
N MET A 175 -9.19 -20.22 10.95
CA MET A 175 -10.11 -21.35 10.74
C MET A 175 -10.09 -21.88 9.29
N GLN A 176 -9.86 -21.01 8.32
CA GLN A 176 -9.68 -21.35 6.90
C GLN A 176 -8.28 -21.87 6.57
N GLY A 177 -7.42 -22.14 7.58
CA GLY A 177 -6.09 -22.69 7.42
C GLY A 177 -4.99 -21.67 7.11
N CYS A 178 -5.22 -20.37 7.35
CA CYS A 178 -4.15 -19.38 7.23
C CYS A 178 -3.26 -19.39 8.48
N ASP A 179 -1.97 -19.58 8.26
CA ASP A 179 -0.93 -19.52 9.28
C ASP A 179 -0.13 -18.20 9.27
N ARG A 180 -0.37 -17.36 8.28
CA ARG A 180 0.25 -16.03 8.10
C ARG A 180 -0.80 -14.95 7.94
N ILE A 181 -0.82 -14.02 8.88
CA ILE A 181 -1.72 -12.87 8.90
C ILE A 181 -0.90 -11.60 8.60
N TRP A 182 -1.22 -10.91 7.52
CA TRP A 182 -0.58 -9.64 7.17
C TRP A 182 -1.54 -8.50 7.47
N LEU A 183 -1.30 -7.78 8.57
CA LEU A 183 -2.04 -6.56 8.87
C LEU A 183 -1.50 -5.44 7.98
N THR A 184 -2.36 -4.75 7.26
CA THR A 184 -1.96 -3.70 6.32
C THR A 184 -2.82 -2.45 6.43
N ALA A 185 -2.20 -1.30 6.21
CA ALA A 185 -2.80 0.02 6.06
C ALA A 185 -1.81 0.93 5.33
N GLN A 186 -2.21 2.17 5.01
CA GLN A 186 -1.28 3.18 4.51
C GLN A 186 -0.25 3.61 5.56
N ASN A 187 -0.58 3.43 6.84
CA ASN A 187 0.30 3.62 7.99
C ASN A 187 -0.27 2.84 9.18
N THR A 188 0.23 1.63 9.41
CA THR A 188 -0.34 0.76 10.45
C THR A 188 -0.14 1.31 11.86
N ALA A 189 0.95 2.06 12.15
CA ALA A 189 1.16 2.69 13.46
C ALA A 189 0.20 3.85 13.76
N ALA A 190 -0.53 4.33 12.75
CA ALA A 190 -1.58 5.32 12.97
C ALA A 190 -2.93 4.70 13.35
N TYR A 191 -3.08 3.37 13.18
CA TYR A 191 -4.31 2.67 13.47
C TYR A 191 -4.92 3.05 14.81
N GLY A 192 -6.21 3.29 14.78
CA GLY A 192 -7.02 3.54 15.98
C GLY A 192 -7.03 4.97 16.49
N LYS A 193 -6.19 5.89 15.95
CA LYS A 193 -6.16 7.28 16.41
C LYS A 193 -7.49 8.02 16.22
N ASP A 194 -8.30 7.61 15.27
CA ASP A 194 -9.63 8.16 14.97
C ASP A 194 -10.77 7.48 15.77
N ILE A 195 -10.48 6.38 16.45
CA ILE A 195 -11.46 5.60 17.23
C ILE A 195 -11.01 5.34 18.68
N GLY A 196 -10.01 6.07 19.19
CA GLY A 196 -9.50 5.92 20.57
C GLY A 196 -8.75 4.61 20.82
N MET A 197 -8.17 4.00 19.77
CA MET A 197 -7.41 2.76 19.83
C MET A 197 -5.96 2.96 19.36
N SER A 198 -5.14 1.91 19.45
CA SER A 198 -3.76 1.93 18.95
C SER A 198 -3.36 0.58 18.36
N LEU A 199 -2.34 0.57 17.49
CA LEU A 199 -1.80 -0.67 16.95
C LEU A 199 -1.30 -1.64 18.04
N PRO A 200 -0.51 -1.21 19.06
CA PRO A 200 -0.15 -2.09 20.17
C PRO A 200 -1.36 -2.69 20.89
N GLY A 201 -2.39 -1.88 21.14
CA GLY A 201 -3.63 -2.34 21.73
C GLY A 201 -4.36 -3.40 20.89
N LEU A 202 -4.38 -3.23 19.56
CA LEU A 202 -4.92 -4.25 18.63
C LEU A 202 -4.10 -5.54 18.69
N LEU A 203 -2.77 -5.45 18.64
CA LEU A 203 -1.88 -6.62 18.67
C LEU A 203 -2.06 -7.46 19.93
N LYS A 204 -2.22 -6.82 21.09
CA LYS A 204 -2.50 -7.50 22.37
C LYS A 204 -3.87 -8.20 22.43
N ARG A 205 -4.82 -7.76 21.62
CA ARG A 205 -6.17 -8.37 21.53
C ARG A 205 -6.28 -9.50 20.52
N LEU A 206 -5.21 -9.78 19.74
CA LEU A 206 -5.25 -10.86 18.75
C LEU A 206 -5.45 -12.22 19.44
N PRO A 207 -6.31 -13.09 18.89
CA PRO A 207 -6.65 -14.36 19.50
C PRO A 207 -5.44 -15.30 19.60
N GLU A 208 -5.48 -16.21 20.56
CA GLU A 208 -4.51 -17.30 20.64
C GLU A 208 -4.64 -18.22 19.41
N GLY A 209 -3.53 -18.81 18.97
CA GLY A 209 -3.53 -19.70 17.81
C GLY A 209 -2.15 -19.93 17.22
N LYS A 210 -2.07 -20.90 16.31
CA LYS A 210 -0.83 -21.24 15.57
C LYS A 210 -0.76 -20.43 14.27
N TYR A 211 -0.43 -19.17 14.37
CA TYR A 211 -0.24 -18.27 13.21
C TYR A 211 0.80 -17.19 13.52
N GLN A 212 1.32 -16.59 12.47
CA GLN A 212 2.27 -15.49 12.55
C GLN A 212 1.66 -14.20 12.01
N VAL A 213 1.87 -13.10 12.70
CA VAL A 213 1.38 -11.77 12.31
C VAL A 213 2.52 -10.92 11.78
N ARG A 214 2.39 -10.47 10.54
CA ARG A 214 3.26 -9.46 9.97
C ARG A 214 2.58 -8.11 10.00
N VAL A 215 3.19 -7.17 10.71
CA VAL A 215 2.75 -5.76 10.73
C VAL A 215 3.23 -5.07 9.45
N GLY A 216 2.34 -4.33 8.78
CA GLY A 216 2.64 -3.55 7.59
C GLY A 216 3.48 -2.31 7.86
N MET A 217 3.64 -1.48 6.84
CA MET A 217 4.44 -0.26 6.89
C MET A 217 3.97 0.70 7.99
N MET A 218 4.92 1.28 8.72
CA MET A 218 4.70 2.26 9.80
C MET A 218 5.50 3.53 9.53
N ASN A 219 4.89 4.71 9.70
CA ASN A 219 5.62 5.97 9.58
C ASN A 219 6.37 6.30 10.88
N PRO A 220 7.65 6.78 10.81
CA PRO A 220 8.48 7.08 11.99
C PRO A 220 7.80 8.02 13.01
N ASN A 221 7.16 9.09 12.53
CA ASN A 221 6.48 10.05 13.41
C ASN A 221 5.28 9.45 14.18
N THR A 222 4.69 8.37 13.71
CA THR A 222 3.61 7.67 14.41
C THR A 222 4.13 6.53 15.28
N VAL A 223 5.30 6.01 14.99
CA VAL A 223 6.00 5.00 15.81
C VAL A 223 6.58 5.62 17.09
N LEU A 224 7.26 6.77 16.96
CA LEU A 224 7.93 7.42 18.11
C LEU A 224 7.08 7.50 19.38
N PRO A 225 5.86 8.03 19.37
CA PRO A 225 5.05 8.14 20.60
C PRO A 225 4.49 6.79 21.08
N LEU A 226 4.64 5.72 20.33
CA LEU A 226 4.14 4.38 20.64
C LEU A 226 5.28 3.37 20.85
N LEU A 227 6.55 3.80 20.81
CA LEU A 227 7.71 2.93 20.69
C LEU A 227 7.74 1.85 21.76
N ASP A 228 7.65 2.22 23.04
CA ASP A 228 7.71 1.26 24.16
C ASP A 228 6.55 0.25 24.10
N ASN A 229 5.34 0.73 23.82
CA ASN A 229 4.17 -0.14 23.68
C ASN A 229 4.26 -1.07 22.47
N LEU A 230 4.91 -0.62 21.37
CA LEU A 230 5.18 -1.45 20.20
C LEU A 230 6.20 -2.52 20.52
N LEU A 231 7.29 -2.19 21.19
CA LEU A 231 8.31 -3.17 21.62
C LEU A 231 7.65 -4.24 22.50
N GLU A 232 6.84 -3.84 23.47
CA GLU A 232 6.10 -4.79 24.32
C GLU A 232 5.19 -5.70 23.47
N ALA A 233 4.42 -5.14 22.53
CA ALA A 233 3.57 -5.95 21.64
C ALA A 233 4.37 -6.87 20.72
N TYR A 234 5.57 -6.45 20.31
CA TYR A 234 6.46 -7.27 19.47
C TYR A 234 7.15 -8.40 20.23
N ARG A 235 7.13 -8.42 21.60
CA ARG A 235 7.60 -9.57 22.40
C ARG A 235 6.72 -10.80 22.20
N ASP A 236 5.46 -10.63 21.82
CA ASP A 236 4.59 -11.75 21.47
C ASP A 236 5.22 -12.59 20.35
N LYS A 237 5.30 -13.89 20.55
CA LYS A 237 5.87 -14.85 19.60
C LYS A 237 5.09 -14.91 18.28
N LYS A 238 3.81 -14.55 18.30
CA LYS A 238 2.97 -14.45 17.11
C LYS A 238 3.38 -13.31 16.20
N VAL A 239 3.98 -12.24 16.72
CA VAL A 239 4.37 -11.06 15.93
C VAL A 239 5.75 -11.30 15.31
N TRP A 240 5.80 -11.29 13.99
CA TRP A 240 7.06 -11.40 13.25
C TRP A 240 8.03 -10.29 13.65
N LYS A 241 9.29 -10.65 13.87
CA LYS A 241 10.37 -9.71 14.09
C LYS A 241 10.73 -9.06 12.74
N PHE A 242 9.84 -8.20 12.30
CA PHE A 242 9.91 -7.50 11.02
C PHE A 242 9.41 -6.06 11.18
N LEU A 243 10.23 -5.11 10.77
CA LEU A 243 9.92 -3.68 10.80
C LEU A 243 9.99 -3.11 9.38
N HIS A 244 8.89 -2.57 8.85
CA HIS A 244 8.89 -1.79 7.62
C HIS A 244 8.68 -0.32 7.96
N LEU A 245 9.77 0.44 7.93
CA LEU A 245 9.81 1.84 8.34
C LEU A 245 10.37 2.68 7.18
N PRO A 246 9.57 3.48 6.45
CA PRO A 246 10.04 4.25 5.30
C PRO A 246 10.83 5.48 5.74
N LEU A 247 12.12 5.52 5.42
CA LEU A 247 13.04 6.63 5.65
C LEU A 247 12.70 7.82 4.74
N GLN A 248 12.45 7.56 3.48
CA GLN A 248 12.24 8.47 2.35
C GLN A 248 13.50 9.25 1.95
N SER A 249 14.23 9.91 2.86
CA SER A 249 15.51 10.59 2.65
C SER A 249 16.34 10.58 3.93
N GLY A 250 17.66 10.54 3.80
CA GLY A 250 18.60 10.73 4.92
C GLY A 250 18.86 12.20 5.25
N SER A 251 18.43 13.13 4.38
CA SER A 251 18.57 14.57 4.61
C SER A 251 17.36 15.16 5.32
N ASN A 252 17.59 15.84 6.44
CA ASN A 252 16.52 16.47 7.21
C ASN A 252 15.82 17.60 6.43
N GLU A 253 16.54 18.31 5.58
CA GLU A 253 15.97 19.36 4.73
C GLU A 253 14.99 18.78 3.71
N ILE A 254 15.36 17.66 3.09
CA ILE A 254 14.48 16.93 2.16
C ILE A 254 13.28 16.33 2.90
N LEU A 255 13.48 15.76 4.08
CA LEU A 255 12.37 15.28 4.91
C LEU A 255 11.38 16.40 5.23
N LYS A 256 11.87 17.59 5.58
CA LYS A 256 11.04 18.79 5.80
C LYS A 256 10.29 19.20 4.53
N ALA A 257 10.97 19.24 3.38
CA ALA A 257 10.36 19.57 2.09
C ALA A 257 9.31 18.52 1.66
N MET A 258 9.52 17.25 2.01
CA MET A 258 8.56 16.16 1.84
C MET A 258 7.38 16.23 2.79
N ASN A 259 7.36 17.18 3.72
CA ASN A 259 6.39 17.27 4.83
C ASN A 259 6.37 15.99 5.68
N ARG A 260 7.57 15.52 6.07
CA ARG A 260 7.79 14.37 6.95
C ARG A 260 8.18 14.88 8.34
N PRO A 261 7.29 14.80 9.35
CA PRO A 261 7.51 15.39 10.68
C PRO A 261 8.40 14.50 11.58
N TYR A 262 9.58 14.13 11.09
CA TYR A 262 10.65 13.43 11.83
C TYR A 262 12.00 13.75 11.19
N THR A 263 13.08 13.49 11.92
CA THR A 263 14.46 13.62 11.47
C THR A 263 15.09 12.26 11.19
N ALA A 264 16.22 12.25 10.47
CA ALA A 264 17.04 11.04 10.31
C ALA A 264 17.47 10.47 11.68
N LYS A 265 17.77 11.34 12.66
CA LYS A 265 18.09 10.93 14.04
C LYS A 265 16.92 10.25 14.75
N ASN A 266 15.71 10.74 14.58
CA ASN A 266 14.52 10.06 15.12
C ASN A 266 14.34 8.67 14.51
N PHE A 267 14.55 8.57 13.19
CA PHE A 267 14.48 7.30 12.48
C PHE A 267 15.55 6.31 13.00
N GLU A 268 16.79 6.76 13.12
CA GLU A 268 17.91 5.97 13.65
C GLU A 268 17.60 5.46 15.07
N TYR A 269 17.09 6.33 15.93
CA TYR A 269 16.69 5.96 17.30
C TYR A 269 15.68 4.80 17.30
N ILE A 270 14.60 4.89 16.50
CA ILE A 270 13.61 3.81 16.40
C ILE A 270 14.26 2.50 15.98
N VAL A 271 15.08 2.53 14.93
CA VAL A 271 15.70 1.33 14.37
C VAL A 271 16.65 0.68 15.38
N ASN A 272 17.49 1.49 16.06
CA ASN A 272 18.45 0.96 17.03
C ASN A 272 17.71 0.37 18.25
N THR A 273 16.68 1.02 18.76
CA THR A 273 15.88 0.49 19.87
C THR A 273 15.22 -0.84 19.52
N PHE A 274 14.70 -0.98 18.31
CA PHE A 274 14.16 -2.27 17.84
C PHE A 274 15.24 -3.35 17.69
N ARG A 275 16.46 -3.00 17.28
CA ARG A 275 17.58 -3.95 17.17
C ARG A 275 18.14 -4.36 18.50
N GLU A 276 18.20 -3.44 19.46
CA GLU A 276 18.59 -3.74 20.85
C GLU A 276 17.64 -4.75 21.49
N GLU A 277 16.34 -4.55 21.33
CA GLU A 277 15.32 -5.46 21.86
C GLU A 277 15.21 -6.78 21.08
N PHE A 278 15.38 -6.72 19.74
CA PHE A 278 15.23 -7.87 18.84
C PHE A 278 16.41 -7.96 17.87
N PRO A 279 17.54 -8.59 18.25
CA PRO A 279 18.77 -8.59 17.44
C PRO A 279 18.59 -9.14 16.01
N ASP A 280 17.67 -10.10 15.83
CA ASP A 280 17.40 -10.76 14.54
C ASP A 280 16.29 -10.08 13.71
N ILE A 281 15.81 -8.91 14.14
CA ILE A 281 14.71 -8.22 13.45
C ILE A 281 15.10 -7.85 12.02
N LYS A 282 14.21 -8.15 11.07
CA LYS A 282 14.37 -7.75 9.66
C LYS A 282 13.81 -6.36 9.44
N ILE A 283 14.65 -5.44 8.96
CA ILE A 283 14.28 -4.04 8.76
C ILE A 283 14.28 -3.68 7.29
N TRP A 284 13.09 -3.34 6.80
CA TRP A 284 12.89 -2.81 5.44
C TRP A 284 12.62 -1.32 5.49
N THR A 285 13.13 -0.61 4.48
CA THR A 285 12.89 0.81 4.32
C THR A 285 12.56 1.18 2.89
N ASP A 286 11.99 2.37 2.70
CA ASP A 286 11.73 2.96 1.39
C ASP A 286 12.51 4.27 1.29
N VAL A 287 13.11 4.53 0.13
CA VAL A 287 13.82 5.76 -0.18
C VAL A 287 13.32 6.31 -1.52
N ILE A 288 13.09 7.61 -1.57
CA ILE A 288 12.76 8.35 -2.79
C ILE A 288 13.98 9.17 -3.18
N VAL A 289 14.54 8.91 -4.36
CA VAL A 289 15.65 9.69 -4.91
C VAL A 289 15.16 10.73 -5.90
N GLY A 290 15.78 11.90 -5.90
CA GLY A 290 15.48 12.97 -6.85
C GLY A 290 14.19 13.72 -6.52
N TYR A 291 13.90 13.91 -5.23
CA TYR A 291 12.84 14.85 -4.84
C TYR A 291 13.16 16.25 -5.40
N PRO A 292 12.16 17.03 -5.87
CA PRO A 292 12.39 18.36 -6.43
C PRO A 292 13.22 19.25 -5.49
N GLY A 293 14.34 19.76 -6.00
CA GLY A 293 15.27 20.59 -5.23
C GLY A 293 16.33 19.82 -4.42
N GLU A 294 16.33 18.48 -4.43
CA GLU A 294 17.37 17.68 -3.77
C GLU A 294 18.75 17.95 -4.41
N THR A 295 19.68 18.47 -3.65
CA THR A 295 21.07 18.70 -4.06
C THR A 295 21.90 17.40 -4.01
N ASP A 296 23.10 17.42 -4.61
CA ASP A 296 24.02 16.27 -4.53
C ASP A 296 24.50 16.04 -3.10
N ALA A 297 24.77 17.09 -2.34
CA ALA A 297 25.14 16.97 -0.92
C ALA A 297 24.06 16.27 -0.11
N GLN A 298 22.79 16.64 -0.26
CA GLN A 298 21.66 16.03 0.42
C GLN A 298 21.45 14.56 -0.01
N PHE A 299 21.71 14.25 -1.28
CA PHE A 299 21.70 12.85 -1.72
C PHE A 299 22.84 12.05 -1.11
N GLN A 300 24.05 12.63 -0.96
CA GLN A 300 25.17 11.98 -0.27
C GLN A 300 24.85 11.72 1.21
N GLU A 301 24.13 12.62 1.91
CA GLU A 301 23.61 12.36 3.26
C GLU A 301 22.74 11.10 3.27
N THR A 302 21.86 10.94 2.27
CA THR A 302 21.00 9.77 2.14
C THR A 302 21.80 8.48 1.92
N LEU A 303 22.83 8.51 1.04
CA LEU A 303 23.72 7.36 0.81
C LEU A 303 24.48 6.97 2.08
N ALA A 304 25.08 7.94 2.75
CA ALA A 304 25.84 7.71 3.98
C ALA A 304 24.93 7.12 5.08
N PHE A 305 23.70 7.64 5.20
CA PHE A 305 22.74 7.14 6.19
C PHE A 305 22.30 5.70 5.89
N VAL A 306 21.96 5.38 4.64
CA VAL A 306 21.58 4.01 4.25
C VAL A 306 22.72 3.03 4.48
N LYS A 307 23.98 3.43 4.15
CA LYS A 307 25.19 2.63 4.41
C LYS A 307 25.36 2.35 5.91
N LYS A 308 25.21 3.39 6.75
CA LYS A 308 25.32 3.31 8.21
C LYS A 308 24.30 2.34 8.79
N MET A 309 23.03 2.43 8.33
CA MET A 309 21.91 1.74 8.93
C MET A 309 21.81 0.25 8.59
N LYS A 310 22.51 -0.24 7.55
CA LYS A 310 22.55 -1.66 7.16
C LYS A 310 21.17 -2.33 7.16
N PHE A 311 20.28 -1.85 6.30
CA PHE A 311 18.93 -2.42 6.16
C PHE A 311 18.95 -3.78 5.48
N ASP A 312 18.05 -4.69 5.87
CA ASP A 312 17.87 -5.97 5.16
C ASP A 312 17.27 -5.76 3.76
N LYS A 313 16.53 -4.67 3.57
CA LYS A 313 16.02 -4.28 2.25
C LYS A 313 15.75 -2.80 2.15
N VAL A 314 16.19 -2.21 1.05
CA VAL A 314 15.86 -0.84 0.66
C VAL A 314 15.01 -0.86 -0.61
N ASN A 315 13.78 -0.41 -0.54
CA ASN A 315 12.93 -0.20 -1.70
C ASN A 315 13.22 1.20 -2.26
N ILE A 316 13.84 1.26 -3.43
CA ILE A 316 14.25 2.52 -4.04
C ILE A 316 13.22 2.95 -5.07
N SER A 317 12.77 4.18 -4.97
CA SER A 317 11.86 4.81 -5.91
C SER A 317 12.45 6.11 -6.44
N ARG A 318 12.44 6.30 -7.75
CA ARG A 318 12.69 7.61 -8.35
C ARG A 318 11.49 8.49 -8.09
N PHE A 319 11.71 9.74 -7.72
CA PHE A 319 10.61 10.68 -7.61
C PHE A 319 9.83 10.75 -8.93
N ALA A 320 8.53 10.80 -8.82
CA ALA A 320 7.64 10.92 -9.96
C ALA A 320 6.59 11.97 -9.68
N LYS A 321 6.51 12.97 -10.55
CA LYS A 321 5.48 13.99 -10.50
C LYS A 321 4.09 13.35 -10.46
N ARG A 322 3.29 13.72 -9.46
CA ARG A 322 1.89 13.29 -9.31
C ARG A 322 0.99 14.50 -9.36
N ASP A 323 0.13 14.57 -10.37
CA ASP A 323 -0.83 15.66 -10.49
C ASP A 323 -1.60 15.82 -9.16
N LYS A 324 -1.93 17.06 -8.82
CA LYS A 324 -2.64 17.43 -7.59
C LYS A 324 -1.84 17.28 -6.29
N THR A 325 -0.52 17.00 -6.33
CA THR A 325 0.36 17.03 -5.16
C THR A 325 1.16 18.33 -5.12
N GLU A 326 1.57 18.76 -3.91
CA GLU A 326 2.38 19.99 -3.77
C GLU A 326 3.74 19.86 -4.46
N ALA A 327 4.38 18.70 -4.35
CA ALA A 327 5.66 18.43 -5.01
C ALA A 327 5.56 18.46 -6.56
N ALA A 328 4.37 18.31 -7.13
CA ALA A 328 4.17 18.43 -8.57
C ALA A 328 4.32 19.85 -9.10
N LYS A 329 4.16 20.85 -8.24
CA LYS A 329 4.29 22.28 -8.59
C LYS A 329 5.75 22.73 -8.64
N LEU A 330 6.66 21.94 -8.06
CA LEU A 330 8.08 22.26 -7.96
C LEU A 330 8.80 21.90 -9.27
N LYS A 331 9.95 22.57 -9.51
CA LYS A 331 10.83 22.27 -10.64
C LYS A 331 11.43 20.88 -10.47
N GLN A 332 11.13 19.99 -11.41
CA GLN A 332 11.59 18.61 -11.38
C GLN A 332 13.09 18.52 -11.74
N LEU A 333 13.81 17.58 -11.13
CA LEU A 333 15.18 17.27 -11.50
C LEU A 333 15.21 16.52 -12.86
N PRO A 334 16.31 16.63 -13.63
CA PRO A 334 16.52 15.87 -14.85
C PRO A 334 16.44 14.35 -14.61
N THR A 335 15.80 13.63 -15.52
CA THR A 335 15.63 12.17 -15.43
C THR A 335 16.96 11.43 -15.31
N GLN A 336 18.02 11.96 -15.93
CA GLN A 336 19.36 11.39 -15.86
C GLN A 336 19.89 11.38 -14.42
N ILE A 337 19.75 12.49 -13.67
CA ILE A 337 20.14 12.58 -12.25
C ILE A 337 19.37 11.55 -11.41
N LEU A 338 18.06 11.41 -11.65
CA LEU A 338 17.25 10.42 -10.94
C LEU A 338 17.71 8.99 -11.22
N LYS A 339 18.13 8.72 -12.46
CA LYS A 339 18.66 7.42 -12.87
C LYS A 339 19.97 7.12 -12.14
N GLU A 340 20.93 8.03 -12.21
CA GLU A 340 22.25 7.90 -11.58
C GLU A 340 22.14 7.71 -10.07
N ARG A 341 21.37 8.55 -9.37
CA ARG A 341 21.13 8.42 -7.93
C ARG A 341 20.47 7.08 -7.57
N SER A 342 19.50 6.64 -8.37
CA SER A 342 18.86 5.35 -8.18
C SER A 342 19.83 4.17 -8.35
N GLU A 343 20.73 4.23 -9.34
CA GLU A 343 21.75 3.20 -9.60
C GLU A 343 22.78 3.14 -8.47
N MET A 344 23.27 4.30 -8.00
CA MET A 344 24.21 4.39 -6.86
C MET A 344 23.60 3.76 -5.60
N LEU A 345 22.34 4.08 -5.30
CA LEU A 345 21.68 3.53 -4.11
C LEU A 345 21.38 2.03 -4.26
N HIS A 346 21.05 1.54 -5.47
CA HIS A 346 20.87 0.11 -5.73
C HIS A 346 22.19 -0.68 -5.58
N ALA A 347 23.31 -0.11 -6.03
CA ALA A 347 24.64 -0.71 -5.84
C ALA A 347 24.96 -0.87 -4.34
N LEU A 348 24.67 0.17 -3.54
CA LEU A 348 24.88 0.14 -2.09
C LEU A 348 23.95 -0.87 -1.38
N ALA A 349 22.71 -0.98 -1.81
CA ALA A 349 21.69 -1.84 -1.16
C ALA A 349 21.79 -3.33 -1.50
N LYS A 350 22.70 -3.74 -2.39
CA LYS A 350 22.96 -5.15 -2.73
C LYS A 350 23.97 -5.83 -1.81
N HIS A 351 24.64 -5.06 -0.99
CA HIS A 351 25.64 -5.51 0.00
C HIS A 351 25.10 -5.36 1.43
#